data_8de5a3c49c97d5df1c7798e05a8edf2b
#
_entry.id   8de5a3c49c97d5df1c7798e05a8edf2b
#
_cell.length_a   1.000
_cell.length_b   1.000
_cell.length_c   1.000
_cell.angle_alpha   90.00
_cell.angle_beta   90.00
_cell.angle_gamma   90.00
#
_symmetry.space_group_name_H-M   'P 1'
#
loop_
_entity.id
_entity.type
_entity.pdbx_description
1 polymer ?
#
loop_
_entity_poly.entity_id
_entity_poly.type
_entity_poly.pdbx_seq_one_letter_code
_entity_poly.pdbx_strand_id
1 'polypeptide(L)'
;MEKMSLKKGIICILILLCGFPLHPADGQQACRTLNPVQVESRSRHYRQAYLEMADMLDGKIPLSIKRAVFLAEGAYLDGDLDYDAYCYGIDTAVAFLQRFIVANGLERYKTGKNLALTEYFFRPYSGNGHKPFTYDFDDTGGQADFTKQFVTKVMRTHSGQCRSLPMYYKVLAETLGAEAYIAYAPAHVFIRYRNEDKMYPEEWVNVELTTHQITPEFFYREHFEISDKAIENKIYLTPLTDRETVAAQLADLAFGYWNKFKCYDEFTRCCTEKSLEYYPQHPKACIILGKSLDAALVKHLKENGYKEDACTRQIEAQSAALYEKLKALGWEDMSEELHDKLEKGNEEGMKMQEATTQ
;
A
#
# COMPACT_ATOMS: atom_id res chain seq x y z
N MET A 1 42.77 -6.92 17.99
CA MET A 1 41.54 -7.69 17.75
C MET A 1 40.37 -6.77 18.04
N GLU A 2 40.01 -5.93 17.08
CA GLU A 2 38.91 -4.97 17.18
C GLU A 2 37.61 -5.58 16.66
N LYS A 3 36.58 -5.43 17.47
CA LYS A 3 35.21 -5.84 17.10
C LYS A 3 34.67 -4.86 16.04
N MET A 4 34.57 -5.31 14.80
CA MET A 4 33.84 -4.61 13.77
C MET A 4 32.34 -4.69 14.06
N SER A 5 31.76 -3.55 14.39
CA SER A 5 30.34 -3.33 14.57
C SER A 5 29.63 -3.37 13.20
N LEU A 6 28.75 -4.34 13.03
CA LEU A 6 27.89 -4.47 11.84
C LEU A 6 26.67 -3.55 12.01
N LYS A 7 26.86 -2.25 11.79
CA LYS A 7 25.76 -1.28 11.63
C LYS A 7 26.00 -0.51 10.34
N LYS A 8 25.01 -0.61 9.42
CA LYS A 8 24.73 0.14 8.20
C LYS A 8 24.79 -0.72 6.94
N GLY A 9 23.68 -1.36 6.64
CA GLY A 9 23.44 -1.99 5.34
C GLY A 9 22.84 -1.01 4.34
N ILE A 10 23.60 -0.04 3.88
CA ILE A 10 23.46 0.61 2.57
C ILE A 10 24.89 0.88 2.14
N ILE A 11 25.37 0.10 1.18
CA ILE A 11 26.66 0.38 0.55
C ILE A 11 26.43 1.55 -0.40
N CYS A 12 26.81 2.78 0.02
CA CYS A 12 26.97 3.91 -0.86
C CYS A 12 28.25 3.69 -1.67
N ILE A 13 28.14 3.24 -2.92
CA ILE A 13 29.21 3.36 -3.90
C ILE A 13 28.97 4.66 -4.66
N LEU A 14 29.75 5.70 -4.30
CA LEU A 14 29.87 6.91 -5.11
C LEU A 14 30.65 6.56 -6.37
N ILE A 15 29.99 6.57 -7.53
CA ILE A 15 30.67 6.59 -8.82
C ILE A 15 30.26 7.85 -9.57
N LEU A 16 31.28 8.65 -9.91
CA LEU A 16 31.24 9.85 -10.73
C LEU A 16 30.63 9.56 -12.11
N LEU A 17 29.60 10.32 -12.47
CA LEU A 17 28.96 10.31 -13.77
C LEU A 17 29.83 11.05 -14.82
N CYS A 18 30.46 10.32 -15.72
CA CYS A 18 30.80 10.82 -17.03
C CYS A 18 29.73 10.35 -18.03
N GLY A 19 29.06 11.32 -18.66
CA GLY A 19 28.00 11.04 -19.62
C GLY A 19 28.52 10.35 -20.88
N PHE A 20 27.93 9.18 -21.17
CA PHE A 20 28.02 8.55 -22.50
C PHE A 20 26.62 8.22 -23.00
N PRO A 21 26.33 8.44 -24.30
CA PRO A 21 25.04 8.07 -24.87
C PRO A 21 24.92 6.55 -24.96
N LEU A 22 23.86 6.01 -24.43
CA LEU A 22 23.49 4.59 -24.54
C LEU A 22 23.07 4.30 -25.99
N HIS A 23 23.90 3.63 -26.74
CA HIS A 23 23.52 2.96 -27.97
C HIS A 23 23.07 1.52 -27.63
N PRO A 24 21.92 1.07 -28.15
CA PRO A 24 21.51 -0.32 -27.98
C PRO A 24 22.16 -1.17 -29.07
N ALA A 25 23.23 -1.89 -28.76
CA ALA A 25 23.71 -2.96 -29.59
C ALA A 25 24.40 -4.04 -28.77
N ASP A 26 23.91 -5.26 -28.97
CA ASP A 26 24.55 -6.55 -28.69
C ASP A 26 24.93 -6.90 -27.23
N GLY A 27 23.93 -7.27 -26.45
CA GLY A 27 24.07 -7.86 -25.10
C GLY A 27 22.75 -8.38 -24.51
N GLN A 28 21.70 -8.49 -25.29
CA GLN A 28 20.33 -8.76 -24.82
C GLN A 28 20.04 -10.21 -24.35
N GLN A 29 21.04 -11.08 -24.17
CA GLN A 29 20.77 -12.47 -23.85
C GLN A 29 20.98 -12.87 -22.38
N ALA A 30 21.50 -12.01 -21.51
CA ALA A 30 21.90 -12.36 -20.16
C ALA A 30 20.91 -11.98 -19.04
N CYS A 31 20.05 -10.97 -19.24
CA CYS A 31 19.02 -10.60 -18.26
C CYS A 31 17.65 -10.72 -18.92
N ARG A 32 17.10 -11.94 -18.96
CA ARG A 32 15.76 -12.18 -19.50
C ARG A 32 14.74 -11.39 -18.71
N THR A 33 14.02 -10.46 -19.37
CA THR A 33 12.68 -10.06 -18.97
C THR A 33 11.83 -11.31 -19.03
N LEU A 34 11.47 -11.86 -17.86
CA LEU A 34 10.64 -13.05 -17.81
C LEU A 34 9.24 -12.73 -18.33
N ASN A 35 8.74 -13.60 -19.19
CA ASN A 35 7.35 -13.59 -19.60
C ASN A 35 6.49 -13.76 -18.34
N PRO A 36 5.52 -12.86 -18.04
CA PRO A 36 4.64 -12.96 -16.88
C PRO A 36 3.98 -14.32 -16.68
N VAL A 37 3.78 -15.08 -17.75
CA VAL A 37 3.23 -16.45 -17.72
C VAL A 37 4.21 -17.46 -17.08
N GLN A 38 5.49 -17.13 -17.00
CA GLN A 38 6.55 -18.00 -16.46
C GLN A 38 7.00 -17.60 -15.04
N VAL A 39 6.25 -16.74 -14.36
CA VAL A 39 6.57 -16.32 -12.99
C VAL A 39 6.50 -17.53 -12.07
N GLU A 40 7.64 -18.03 -11.69
CA GLU A 40 7.74 -19.04 -10.63
C GLU A 40 7.53 -18.36 -9.29
N SER A 41 6.46 -18.70 -8.60
CA SER A 41 6.27 -18.34 -7.21
C SER A 41 6.31 -19.58 -6.32
N ARG A 42 6.69 -19.39 -5.06
CA ARG A 42 6.69 -20.47 -4.05
C ARG A 42 5.28 -20.97 -3.72
N SER A 43 4.23 -20.24 -4.16
CA SER A 43 2.84 -20.56 -3.91
C SER A 43 1.99 -20.29 -5.15
N ARG A 44 1.17 -21.28 -5.51
CA ARG A 44 0.19 -21.17 -6.61
C ARG A 44 -0.80 -20.02 -6.38
N HIS A 45 -1.15 -19.74 -5.11
CA HIS A 45 -2.13 -18.71 -4.78
C HIS A 45 -1.57 -17.32 -5.05
N TYR A 46 -0.30 -17.07 -4.74
CA TYR A 46 0.39 -15.83 -5.07
C TYR A 46 0.49 -15.62 -6.58
N ARG A 47 0.86 -16.69 -7.32
CA ARG A 47 0.93 -16.63 -8.78
C ARG A 47 -0.44 -16.30 -9.39
N GLN A 48 -1.51 -16.96 -8.92
CA GLN A 48 -2.87 -16.71 -9.41
C GLN A 48 -3.31 -15.28 -9.11
N ALA A 49 -3.07 -14.79 -7.89
CA ALA A 49 -3.36 -13.41 -7.50
C ALA A 49 -2.64 -12.40 -8.39
N TYR A 50 -1.35 -12.61 -8.67
CA TYR A 50 -0.59 -11.77 -9.59
C TYR A 50 -1.20 -11.73 -10.99
N LEU A 51 -1.49 -12.89 -11.58
CA LEU A 51 -2.02 -12.98 -12.94
C LEU A 51 -3.37 -12.28 -13.07
N GLU A 52 -4.28 -12.49 -12.11
CA GLU A 52 -5.59 -11.88 -12.14
C GLU A 52 -5.51 -10.35 -11.96
N MET A 53 -4.68 -9.85 -11.03
CA MET A 53 -4.48 -8.40 -10.87
C MET A 53 -3.78 -7.77 -12.09
N ALA A 54 -2.82 -8.45 -12.69
CA ALA A 54 -2.17 -7.99 -13.92
C ALA A 54 -3.18 -7.90 -15.08
N ASP A 55 -4.07 -8.87 -15.23
CA ASP A 55 -5.13 -8.84 -16.24
C ASP A 55 -6.16 -7.72 -16.00
N MET A 56 -6.46 -7.37 -14.74
CA MET A 56 -7.26 -6.18 -14.40
C MET A 56 -6.57 -4.90 -14.85
N LEU A 57 -5.27 -4.77 -14.55
CA LEU A 57 -4.48 -3.58 -14.91
C LEU A 57 -4.34 -3.43 -16.42
N ASP A 58 -4.14 -4.53 -17.14
CA ASP A 58 -4.07 -4.56 -18.61
C ASP A 58 -5.43 -4.34 -19.29
N GLY A 59 -6.52 -4.28 -18.52
CA GLY A 59 -7.88 -4.09 -19.05
C GLY A 59 -8.44 -5.33 -19.74
N LYS A 60 -7.88 -6.52 -19.52
CA LYS A 60 -8.38 -7.80 -20.05
C LYS A 60 -9.63 -8.30 -19.32
N ILE A 61 -9.73 -7.94 -18.03
CA ILE A 61 -10.89 -8.19 -17.18
C ILE A 61 -11.29 -6.90 -16.44
N PRO A 62 -12.51 -6.78 -15.92
CA PRO A 62 -12.95 -5.60 -15.17
C PRO A 62 -12.06 -5.32 -13.96
N LEU A 63 -11.72 -4.04 -13.76
CA LEU A 63 -10.97 -3.57 -12.60
C LEU A 63 -11.88 -3.66 -11.36
N SER A 64 -11.36 -4.23 -10.26
CA SER A 64 -12.05 -4.28 -8.97
C SER A 64 -11.07 -4.27 -7.82
N ILE A 65 -11.18 -3.24 -6.98
CA ILE A 65 -10.39 -3.10 -5.75
C ILE A 65 -10.81 -4.17 -4.74
N LYS A 66 -12.13 -4.40 -4.61
CA LYS A 66 -12.68 -5.48 -3.79
C LYS A 66 -12.02 -6.82 -4.09
N ARG A 67 -11.91 -7.15 -5.37
CA ARG A 67 -11.31 -8.42 -5.82
C ARG A 67 -9.80 -8.43 -5.60
N ALA A 68 -9.09 -7.34 -5.88
CA ALA A 68 -7.64 -7.25 -5.71
C ALA A 68 -7.24 -7.41 -4.23
N VAL A 69 -7.99 -6.82 -3.30
CA VAL A 69 -7.78 -7.00 -1.85
C VAL A 69 -7.98 -8.45 -1.45
N PHE A 70 -9.09 -9.08 -1.88
CA PHE A 70 -9.34 -10.50 -1.61
C PHE A 70 -8.21 -11.40 -2.11
N LEU A 71 -7.72 -11.15 -3.32
CA LEU A 71 -6.63 -11.93 -3.93
C LEU A 71 -5.33 -11.81 -3.13
N ALA A 72 -4.97 -10.61 -2.68
CA ALA A 72 -3.75 -10.38 -1.90
C ALA A 72 -3.82 -11.09 -0.53
N GLU A 73 -4.93 -10.96 0.18
CA GLU A 73 -5.13 -11.59 1.49
C GLU A 73 -5.28 -13.11 1.37
N GLY A 74 -6.05 -13.59 0.38
CA GLY A 74 -6.22 -15.00 0.09
C GLY A 74 -4.91 -15.70 -0.29
N ALA A 75 -4.03 -15.02 -1.03
CA ALA A 75 -2.71 -15.57 -1.35
C ALA A 75 -1.85 -15.75 -0.10
N TYR A 76 -1.88 -14.81 0.84
CA TYR A 76 -1.18 -14.92 2.11
C TYR A 76 -1.70 -16.08 2.96
N LEU A 77 -3.01 -16.29 2.96
CA LEU A 77 -3.71 -17.36 3.71
C LEU A 77 -3.79 -18.69 2.95
N ASP A 78 -2.95 -18.91 1.92
CA ASP A 78 -2.90 -20.14 1.12
C ASP A 78 -4.23 -20.55 0.48
N GLY A 79 -5.08 -19.57 0.19
CA GLY A 79 -6.41 -19.77 -0.39
C GLY A 79 -7.50 -20.09 0.62
N ASP A 80 -7.21 -19.99 1.92
CA ASP A 80 -8.17 -20.26 3.00
C ASP A 80 -9.07 -19.04 3.29
N LEU A 81 -9.55 -18.39 2.22
CA LEU A 81 -10.58 -17.35 2.29
C LEU A 81 -11.76 -17.71 1.39
N ASP A 82 -12.94 -17.63 1.95
CA ASP A 82 -14.20 -17.81 1.21
C ASP A 82 -14.61 -16.49 0.55
N TYR A 83 -14.60 -16.46 -0.80
CA TYR A 83 -14.96 -15.27 -1.57
C TYR A 83 -16.44 -14.91 -1.44
N ASP A 84 -17.32 -15.89 -1.36
CA ASP A 84 -18.76 -15.65 -1.23
C ASP A 84 -19.09 -15.07 0.14
N ALA A 85 -18.46 -15.57 1.20
CA ALA A 85 -18.58 -15.02 2.55
C ALA A 85 -18.00 -13.59 2.63
N TYR A 86 -16.86 -13.32 1.97
CA TYR A 86 -16.27 -11.99 1.87
C TYR A 86 -17.20 -11.01 1.17
N CYS A 87 -17.75 -11.39 0.01
CA CYS A 87 -18.71 -10.58 -0.72
C CYS A 87 -19.99 -10.35 0.09
N TYR A 88 -20.53 -11.38 0.73
CA TYR A 88 -21.73 -11.28 1.54
C TYR A 88 -21.58 -10.26 2.70
N GLY A 89 -20.43 -10.25 3.36
CA GLY A 89 -20.14 -9.27 4.41
C GLY A 89 -20.14 -7.82 3.89
N ILE A 90 -19.51 -7.60 2.74
CA ILE A 90 -19.48 -6.29 2.08
C ILE A 90 -20.88 -5.87 1.63
N ASP A 91 -21.62 -6.76 0.96
CA ASP A 91 -22.96 -6.48 0.46
C ASP A 91 -23.95 -6.18 1.59
N THR A 92 -23.78 -6.85 2.74
CA THR A 92 -24.57 -6.60 3.95
C THR A 92 -24.32 -5.19 4.51
N ALA A 93 -23.05 -4.76 4.58
CA ALA A 93 -22.69 -3.41 5.01
C ALA A 93 -23.21 -2.35 4.03
N VAL A 94 -23.09 -2.59 2.73
CA VAL A 94 -23.59 -1.68 1.69
C VAL A 94 -25.13 -1.57 1.72
N ALA A 95 -25.83 -2.67 1.94
CA ALA A 95 -27.29 -2.66 2.07
C ALA A 95 -27.73 -1.83 3.30
N PHE A 96 -26.99 -1.88 4.40
CA PHE A 96 -27.23 -0.99 5.54
C PHE A 96 -26.98 0.49 5.15
N LEU A 97 -25.85 0.79 4.51
CA LEU A 97 -25.49 2.15 4.08
C LEU A 97 -26.55 2.75 3.14
N GLN A 98 -27.05 1.97 2.18
CA GLN A 98 -28.13 2.40 1.28
C GLN A 98 -29.40 2.80 2.05
N ARG A 99 -29.82 1.96 3.00
CA ARG A 99 -30.97 2.29 3.86
C ARG A 99 -30.71 3.52 4.74
N PHE A 100 -29.50 3.64 5.28
CA PHE A 100 -29.08 4.80 6.08
C PHE A 100 -29.13 6.10 5.26
N ILE A 101 -28.64 6.08 4.02
CA ILE A 101 -28.68 7.22 3.10
C ILE A 101 -30.11 7.68 2.88
N VAL A 102 -31.01 6.77 2.53
CA VAL A 102 -32.44 7.09 2.29
C VAL A 102 -33.10 7.60 3.56
N ALA A 103 -32.95 6.91 4.68
CA ALA A 103 -33.56 7.27 5.96
C ALA A 103 -33.15 8.64 6.47
N ASN A 104 -31.95 9.11 6.13
CA ASN A 104 -31.43 10.42 6.54
C ASN A 104 -31.49 11.47 5.42
N GLY A 105 -32.09 11.17 4.26
CA GLY A 105 -32.21 12.08 3.14
C GLY A 105 -30.86 12.55 2.57
N LEU A 106 -29.84 11.70 2.64
CA LEU A 106 -28.49 12.04 2.19
C LEU A 106 -28.35 11.98 0.66
N GLU A 107 -29.32 11.41 -0.05
CA GLU A 107 -29.37 11.34 -1.52
C GLU A 107 -29.33 12.71 -2.19
N ARG A 108 -29.76 13.75 -1.48
CA ARG A 108 -29.74 15.14 -1.96
C ARG A 108 -28.34 15.76 -2.03
N TYR A 109 -27.35 15.16 -1.38
CA TYR A 109 -25.98 15.64 -1.34
C TYR A 109 -25.11 14.77 -2.26
N LYS A 110 -24.20 15.41 -2.99
CA LYS A 110 -23.24 14.71 -3.84
C LYS A 110 -22.29 13.82 -3.04
N THR A 111 -21.90 14.30 -1.84
CA THR A 111 -21.04 13.58 -0.89
C THR A 111 -21.82 12.81 0.18
N GLY A 112 -23.13 12.65 0.02
CA GLY A 112 -23.99 11.98 1.00
C GLY A 112 -23.59 10.53 1.25
N LYS A 113 -23.12 9.81 0.23
CA LYS A 113 -22.56 8.46 0.37
C LYS A 113 -21.28 8.45 1.22
N ASN A 114 -20.42 9.44 1.05
CA ASN A 114 -19.18 9.57 1.83
C ASN A 114 -19.50 9.89 3.30
N LEU A 115 -20.50 10.75 3.54
CA LEU A 115 -20.97 11.02 4.90
C LEU A 115 -21.50 9.74 5.56
N ALA A 116 -22.33 8.96 4.84
CA ALA A 116 -22.85 7.71 5.36
C ALA A 116 -21.73 6.70 5.68
N LEU A 117 -20.71 6.58 4.82
CA LEU A 117 -19.52 5.76 5.07
C LEU A 117 -18.77 6.26 6.30
N THR A 118 -18.50 7.55 6.41
CA THR A 118 -17.80 8.15 7.56
C THR A 118 -18.56 7.87 8.87
N GLU A 119 -19.86 8.08 8.88
CA GLU A 119 -20.72 7.77 10.04
C GLU A 119 -20.70 6.29 10.40
N TYR A 120 -20.73 5.40 9.40
CA TYR A 120 -20.66 3.96 9.62
C TYR A 120 -19.35 3.52 10.30
N PHE A 121 -18.23 4.16 9.98
CA PHE A 121 -16.95 3.89 10.64
C PHE A 121 -16.85 4.53 12.02
N PHE A 122 -17.37 5.75 12.19
CA PHE A 122 -17.13 6.57 13.38
C PHE A 122 -18.12 6.33 14.50
N ARG A 123 -19.33 5.85 14.18
CA ARG A 123 -20.41 5.80 15.15
C ARG A 123 -21.03 4.42 15.29
N PRO A 124 -21.65 4.12 16.47
CA PRO A 124 -22.34 2.87 16.68
C PRO A 124 -23.71 2.85 15.99
N TYR A 125 -23.91 1.92 15.08
CA TYR A 125 -25.17 1.67 14.38
C TYR A 125 -25.50 0.16 14.34
N SER A 126 -26.74 -0.20 14.09
CA SER A 126 -27.13 -1.61 13.93
C SER A 126 -26.37 -2.31 12.79
N GLY A 127 -26.01 -1.57 11.73
CA GLY A 127 -25.25 -2.11 10.60
C GLY A 127 -23.80 -2.45 10.89
N ASN A 128 -23.23 -1.90 11.97
CA ASN A 128 -21.88 -2.25 12.42
C ASN A 128 -21.91 -2.93 13.83
N GLY A 129 -23.03 -3.55 14.17
CA GLY A 129 -23.18 -4.25 15.45
C GLY A 129 -23.07 -3.34 16.68
N HIS A 130 -23.41 -2.05 16.53
CA HIS A 130 -23.27 -1.00 17.54
C HIS A 130 -21.84 -0.77 18.03
N LYS A 131 -20.86 -1.10 17.18
CA LYS A 131 -19.42 -0.89 17.46
C LYS A 131 -18.81 -0.05 16.35
N PRO A 132 -18.31 1.15 16.62
CA PRO A 132 -17.51 1.89 15.65
C PRO A 132 -16.23 1.13 15.33
N PHE A 133 -15.62 1.44 14.19
CA PHE A 133 -14.33 0.85 13.84
C PHE A 133 -13.22 1.56 14.60
N THR A 134 -12.31 0.82 15.20
CA THR A 134 -11.25 1.37 16.05
C THR A 134 -9.87 1.06 15.49
N TYR A 135 -8.88 1.87 15.86
CA TYR A 135 -7.49 1.57 15.57
C TYR A 135 -6.99 0.40 16.42
N ASP A 136 -6.22 -0.49 15.80
CA ASP A 136 -5.59 -1.63 16.49
C ASP A 136 -4.15 -1.24 16.84
N PHE A 137 -3.93 -0.90 18.11
CA PHE A 137 -2.62 -0.55 18.63
C PHE A 137 -1.75 -1.78 18.94
N ASP A 138 -2.36 -2.98 18.98
CA ASP A 138 -1.63 -4.22 19.18
C ASP A 138 -0.92 -4.64 17.89
N ASP A 139 0.40 -4.76 17.91
CA ASP A 139 1.25 -5.08 16.75
C ASP A 139 1.07 -4.09 15.58
N THR A 140 1.23 -2.79 15.85
CA THR A 140 1.21 -1.73 14.83
C THR A 140 2.20 -2.06 13.70
N GLY A 141 1.69 -2.15 12.46
CA GLY A 141 2.50 -2.57 11.31
C GLY A 141 2.48 -4.07 11.01
N GLY A 142 1.88 -4.93 11.86
CA GLY A 142 1.74 -6.37 11.61
C GLY A 142 3.08 -7.10 11.57
N GLN A 143 4.01 -6.77 12.49
CA GLN A 143 5.34 -7.38 12.53
C GLN A 143 5.29 -8.79 13.11
N ALA A 144 4.49 -9.01 14.15
CA ALA A 144 4.29 -10.32 14.75
C ALA A 144 3.21 -11.11 14.01
N ASP A 145 2.10 -10.45 13.65
CA ASP A 145 0.99 -11.06 12.89
C ASP A 145 0.58 -10.16 11.70
N PHE A 146 1.07 -10.51 10.52
CA PHE A 146 0.80 -9.75 9.30
C PHE A 146 -0.70 -9.67 8.95
N THR A 147 -1.52 -10.63 9.41
CA THR A 147 -2.98 -10.63 9.14
C THR A 147 -3.70 -9.46 9.80
N LYS A 148 -3.08 -8.77 10.76
CA LYS A 148 -3.60 -7.53 11.34
C LYS A 148 -3.73 -6.38 10.34
N GLN A 149 -3.01 -6.47 9.22
CA GLN A 149 -3.09 -5.54 8.09
C GLN A 149 -4.25 -5.83 7.13
N PHE A 150 -5.09 -6.85 7.40
CA PHE A 150 -6.09 -7.34 6.45
C PHE A 150 -7.45 -6.67 6.64
N VAL A 151 -8.12 -6.40 5.50
CA VAL A 151 -9.50 -5.95 5.44
C VAL A 151 -10.45 -7.01 6.02
N THR A 152 -10.20 -8.28 5.74
CA THR A 152 -10.99 -9.40 6.30
C THR A 152 -10.93 -9.46 7.83
N LYS A 153 -9.82 -9.03 8.44
CA LYS A 153 -9.72 -8.86 9.90
C LYS A 153 -10.57 -7.69 10.37
N VAL A 154 -10.52 -6.53 9.68
CA VAL A 154 -11.36 -5.37 10.00
C VAL A 154 -12.85 -5.72 9.94
N MET A 155 -13.29 -6.41 8.89
CA MET A 155 -14.68 -6.84 8.73
C MET A 155 -15.17 -7.70 9.91
N ARG A 156 -14.31 -8.57 10.44
CA ARG A 156 -14.66 -9.48 11.55
C ARG A 156 -14.62 -8.81 12.92
N THR A 157 -13.66 -7.90 13.14
CA THR A 157 -13.34 -7.40 14.50
C THR A 157 -13.74 -5.94 14.72
N HIS A 158 -14.05 -5.20 13.66
CA HIS A 158 -14.21 -3.73 13.64
C HIS A 158 -12.96 -3.00 14.17
N SER A 159 -11.81 -3.63 14.11
CA SER A 159 -10.54 -3.06 14.52
C SER A 159 -9.52 -3.24 13.40
N GLY A 160 -8.75 -2.21 13.08
CA GLY A 160 -7.79 -2.23 12.00
C GLY A 160 -6.69 -1.20 12.16
N GLN A 161 -5.77 -1.19 11.22
CA GLN A 161 -4.64 -0.28 11.21
C GLN A 161 -4.79 0.78 10.12
N CYS A 162 -3.86 1.74 10.08
CA CYS A 162 -3.90 2.86 9.13
C CYS A 162 -3.99 2.43 7.66
N ARG A 163 -3.63 1.19 7.33
CA ARG A 163 -3.76 0.63 5.99
C ARG A 163 -5.10 -0.07 5.77
N SER A 164 -5.52 -0.94 6.68
CA SER A 164 -6.69 -1.80 6.50
C SER A 164 -8.02 -1.05 6.67
N LEU A 165 -8.09 -0.07 7.56
CA LEU A 165 -9.30 0.76 7.75
C LEU A 165 -9.64 1.56 6.48
N PRO A 166 -8.72 2.36 5.88
CA PRO A 166 -8.99 3.07 4.63
C PRO A 166 -9.27 2.12 3.46
N MET A 167 -8.60 0.98 3.40
CA MET A 167 -8.84 0.02 2.33
C MET A 167 -10.24 -0.60 2.43
N TYR A 168 -10.73 -0.91 3.64
CA TYR A 168 -12.11 -1.36 3.82
C TYR A 168 -13.12 -0.27 3.45
N TYR A 169 -12.88 0.98 3.85
CA TYR A 169 -13.68 2.11 3.42
C TYR A 169 -13.74 2.20 1.88
N LYS A 170 -12.59 2.09 1.21
CA LYS A 170 -12.49 2.14 -0.26
C LYS A 170 -13.26 0.99 -0.94
N VAL A 171 -13.19 -0.23 -0.40
CA VAL A 171 -13.96 -1.38 -0.90
C VAL A 171 -15.46 -1.16 -0.76
N LEU A 172 -15.91 -0.61 0.38
CA LEU A 172 -17.31 -0.26 0.56
C LEU A 172 -17.74 0.88 -0.37
N ALA A 173 -16.89 1.90 -0.55
CA ALA A 173 -17.13 3.02 -1.46
C ALA A 173 -17.26 2.54 -2.92
N GLU A 174 -16.37 1.67 -3.40
CA GLU A 174 -16.46 1.04 -4.73
C GLU A 174 -17.82 0.36 -4.91
N THR A 175 -18.22 -0.48 -3.95
CA THR A 175 -19.47 -1.25 -4.03
C THR A 175 -20.72 -0.37 -3.91
N LEU A 176 -20.68 0.68 -3.09
CA LEU A 176 -21.76 1.66 -2.92
C LEU A 176 -21.85 2.66 -4.09
N GLY A 177 -20.79 2.74 -4.92
CA GLY A 177 -20.64 3.75 -5.98
C GLY A 177 -20.41 5.15 -5.41
N ALA A 178 -19.64 5.27 -4.33
CA ALA A 178 -19.18 6.53 -3.77
C ALA A 178 -17.81 6.90 -4.35
N GLU A 179 -17.60 8.17 -4.67
CA GLU A 179 -16.30 8.67 -5.10
C GLU A 179 -15.40 8.88 -3.87
N ALA A 180 -14.44 7.98 -3.66
CA ALA A 180 -13.47 8.04 -2.57
C ALA A 180 -12.13 7.47 -3.04
N TYR A 181 -11.04 8.03 -2.55
CA TYR A 181 -9.69 7.74 -3.00
C TYR A 181 -8.79 7.39 -1.81
N ILE A 182 -7.93 6.41 -2.00
CA ILE A 182 -6.78 6.19 -1.13
C ILE A 182 -5.76 7.32 -1.36
N ALA A 183 -5.20 7.84 -0.28
CA ALA A 183 -4.06 8.75 -0.32
C ALA A 183 -3.01 8.33 0.71
N TYR A 184 -1.75 8.63 0.39
CA TYR A 184 -0.61 8.29 1.25
C TYR A 184 -0.04 9.53 1.93
N ALA A 185 0.50 9.31 3.13
CA ALA A 185 1.50 10.12 3.81
C ALA A 185 2.69 9.19 4.18
N PRO A 186 3.82 9.69 4.66
CA PRO A 186 4.91 8.84 5.15
C PRO A 186 4.40 7.83 6.17
N ALA A 187 4.57 6.54 5.88
CA ALA A 187 4.09 5.40 6.68
C ALA A 187 2.59 5.44 7.07
N HIS A 188 1.77 6.20 6.38
CA HIS A 188 0.36 6.36 6.69
C HIS A 188 -0.53 6.34 5.45
N VAL A 189 -1.79 5.91 5.64
CA VAL A 189 -2.81 5.81 4.59
C VAL A 189 -4.11 6.39 5.12
N PHE A 190 -4.81 7.17 4.31
CA PHE A 190 -6.09 7.76 4.67
C PHE A 190 -7.01 7.84 3.44
N ILE A 191 -8.28 8.20 3.67
CA ILE A 191 -9.26 8.41 2.60
C ILE A 191 -9.38 9.90 2.31
N ARG A 192 -9.53 10.22 1.02
CA ARG A 192 -9.95 11.56 0.61
C ARG A 192 -11.00 11.51 -0.49
N TYR A 193 -11.88 12.52 -0.50
CA TYR A 193 -12.89 12.74 -1.54
C TYR A 193 -13.11 14.22 -1.80
N ARG A 194 -13.67 14.58 -2.97
CA ARG A 194 -13.95 15.97 -3.29
C ARG A 194 -15.07 16.53 -2.44
N ASN A 195 -14.86 17.73 -1.93
CA ASN A 195 -15.85 18.51 -1.15
C ASN A 195 -16.87 19.18 -2.07
N GLU A 196 -17.62 18.39 -2.85
CA GLU A 196 -18.53 18.91 -3.86
C GLU A 196 -19.71 19.69 -3.28
N ASP A 197 -20.13 19.38 -2.06
CA ASP A 197 -21.20 20.08 -1.33
C ASP A 197 -20.69 21.28 -0.54
N LYS A 198 -19.37 21.55 -0.57
CA LYS A 198 -18.72 22.69 0.12
C LYS A 198 -19.01 22.74 1.62
N MET A 199 -19.05 21.56 2.25
CA MET A 199 -19.26 21.42 3.69
C MET A 199 -18.03 21.82 4.52
N TYR A 200 -16.87 21.89 3.91
CA TYR A 200 -15.58 22.23 4.51
C TYR A 200 -14.89 23.34 3.71
N PRO A 201 -13.90 24.06 4.27
CA PRO A 201 -13.17 25.10 3.55
C PRO A 201 -12.33 24.60 2.38
N GLU A 202 -11.76 23.39 2.51
CA GLU A 202 -10.84 22.80 1.54
C GLU A 202 -11.57 22.14 0.37
N GLU A 203 -10.89 22.02 -0.77
CA GLU A 203 -11.38 21.28 -1.95
C GLU A 203 -11.52 19.78 -1.66
N TRP A 204 -10.66 19.24 -0.80
CA TRP A 204 -10.63 17.85 -0.44
C TRP A 204 -10.99 17.62 1.03
N VAL A 205 -11.84 16.66 1.26
CA VAL A 205 -12.15 16.14 2.60
C VAL A 205 -11.26 14.95 2.87
N ASN A 206 -10.47 14.99 3.93
CA ASN A 206 -9.61 13.88 4.34
C ASN A 206 -10.22 13.20 5.56
N VAL A 207 -10.52 11.91 5.42
CA VAL A 207 -11.11 11.09 6.49
C VAL A 207 -10.00 10.30 7.17
N GLU A 208 -9.71 10.69 8.42
CA GLU A 208 -8.76 10.01 9.27
C GLU A 208 -9.48 8.95 10.11
N LEU A 209 -9.36 7.70 9.65
CA LEU A 209 -10.10 6.58 10.24
C LEU A 209 -9.47 6.06 11.54
N THR A 210 -8.21 6.39 11.78
CA THR A 210 -7.51 5.94 13.01
C THR A 210 -7.91 6.75 14.24
N THR A 211 -8.32 8.01 14.03
CA THR A 211 -8.71 8.95 15.11
C THR A 211 -10.16 9.42 15.01
N HIS A 212 -10.94 8.94 14.02
CA HIS A 212 -12.32 9.36 13.75
C HIS A 212 -12.47 10.86 13.51
N GLN A 213 -11.60 11.43 12.66
CA GLN A 213 -11.61 12.88 12.39
C GLN A 213 -11.67 13.17 10.91
N ILE A 214 -12.24 14.34 10.60
CA ILE A 214 -12.02 15.00 9.31
C ILE A 214 -10.81 15.92 9.51
N THR A 215 -9.72 15.64 8.81
CA THR A 215 -8.41 16.23 9.10
C THR A 215 -8.00 17.16 7.95
N PRO A 216 -7.68 18.45 8.24
CA PRO A 216 -7.17 19.37 7.24
C PRO A 216 -5.86 18.91 6.62
N GLU A 217 -5.61 19.24 5.34
CA GLU A 217 -4.41 18.81 4.62
C GLU A 217 -3.12 19.31 5.28
N PHE A 218 -3.12 20.54 5.81
CA PHE A 218 -1.95 21.11 6.48
C PHE A 218 -1.46 20.27 7.65
N PHE A 219 -2.39 19.58 8.36
CA PHE A 219 -2.04 18.71 9.47
C PHE A 219 -1.16 17.53 8.99
N TYR A 220 -1.50 16.89 7.87
CA TYR A 220 -0.68 15.82 7.30
C TYR A 220 0.69 16.35 6.89
N ARG A 221 0.76 17.53 6.27
CA ARG A 221 2.01 18.14 5.84
C ARG A 221 2.97 18.37 7.00
N GLU A 222 2.46 18.95 8.09
CA GLU A 222 3.27 19.26 9.27
C GLU A 222 3.55 18.03 10.13
N HIS A 223 2.54 17.17 10.33
CA HIS A 223 2.67 16.00 11.21
C HIS A 223 3.64 14.96 10.66
N PHE A 224 3.61 14.73 9.34
CA PHE A 224 4.45 13.75 8.64
C PHE A 224 5.63 14.38 7.89
N GLU A 225 5.93 15.65 8.12
CA GLU A 225 7.08 16.35 7.54
C GLU A 225 7.15 16.26 5.99
N ILE A 226 5.97 16.36 5.33
CA ILE A 226 5.86 16.15 3.88
C ILE A 226 6.42 17.37 3.13
N SER A 227 7.46 17.16 2.31
CA SER A 227 8.04 18.21 1.49
C SER A 227 7.14 18.64 0.33
N ASP A 228 7.20 19.91 -0.08
CA ASP A 228 6.49 20.40 -1.26
C ASP A 228 6.84 19.59 -2.49
N LYS A 229 8.09 19.20 -2.66
CA LYS A 229 8.57 18.36 -3.75
C LYS A 229 7.85 17.01 -3.81
N ALA A 230 7.60 16.37 -2.67
CA ALA A 230 6.88 15.10 -2.60
C ALA A 230 5.40 15.25 -3.02
N ILE A 231 4.78 16.38 -2.69
CA ILE A 231 3.40 16.72 -3.10
C ILE A 231 3.35 17.01 -4.60
N GLU A 232 4.23 17.86 -5.11
CA GLU A 232 4.32 18.21 -6.53
C GLU A 232 4.54 16.99 -7.43
N ASN A 233 5.35 16.04 -6.96
CA ASN A 233 5.61 14.77 -7.64
C ASN A 233 4.56 13.67 -7.34
N LYS A 234 3.49 14.00 -6.61
CA LYS A 234 2.32 13.14 -6.40
C LYS A 234 2.61 11.82 -5.66
N ILE A 235 3.61 11.77 -4.81
CA ILE A 235 3.86 10.60 -3.98
C ILE A 235 3.05 10.61 -2.68
N TYR A 236 2.70 11.80 -2.18
CA TYR A 236 1.88 11.99 -1.00
C TYR A 236 0.71 12.93 -1.25
N LEU A 237 -0.33 12.85 -0.44
CA LEU A 237 -1.54 13.66 -0.47
C LEU A 237 -2.29 13.65 -1.82
N THR A 238 -1.94 12.76 -2.72
CA THR A 238 -2.58 12.62 -4.03
C THR A 238 -3.65 11.55 -3.98
N PRO A 239 -4.87 11.82 -4.48
CA PRO A 239 -5.90 10.80 -4.60
C PRO A 239 -5.52 9.78 -5.66
N LEU A 240 -5.40 8.52 -5.28
CA LEU A 240 -5.10 7.44 -6.21
C LEU A 240 -6.34 7.08 -7.02
N THR A 241 -6.18 6.95 -8.32
CA THR A 241 -7.19 6.32 -9.17
C THR A 241 -7.41 4.86 -8.77
N ASP A 242 -8.54 4.26 -9.16
CA ASP A 242 -8.80 2.84 -8.91
C ASP A 242 -7.73 1.93 -9.51
N ARG A 243 -7.18 2.32 -10.68
CA ARG A 243 -6.09 1.60 -11.35
C ARG A 243 -4.78 1.69 -10.54
N GLU A 244 -4.42 2.85 -10.05
CA GLU A 244 -3.25 3.03 -9.18
C GLU A 244 -3.45 2.29 -7.85
N THR A 245 -4.67 2.25 -7.32
CA THR A 245 -5.01 1.49 -6.11
C THR A 245 -4.81 -0.02 -6.33
N VAL A 246 -5.24 -0.58 -7.46
CA VAL A 246 -4.99 -1.99 -7.80
C VAL A 246 -3.50 -2.23 -8.06
N ALA A 247 -2.79 -1.30 -8.70
CA ALA A 247 -1.34 -1.37 -8.88
C ALA A 247 -0.60 -1.38 -7.52
N ALA A 248 -1.07 -0.60 -6.55
CA ALA A 248 -0.53 -0.63 -5.19
C ALA A 248 -0.79 -1.98 -4.50
N GLN A 249 -1.92 -2.67 -4.78
CA GLN A 249 -2.17 -4.02 -4.26
C GLN A 249 -1.17 -5.06 -4.78
N LEU A 250 -0.58 -4.89 -5.98
CA LEU A 250 0.53 -5.75 -6.44
C LEU A 250 1.80 -5.56 -5.59
N ALA A 251 2.12 -4.33 -5.19
CA ALA A 251 3.23 -4.10 -4.26
C ALA A 251 2.93 -4.67 -2.88
N ASP A 252 1.68 -4.65 -2.46
CA ASP A 252 1.22 -5.27 -1.22
C ASP A 252 1.28 -6.80 -1.28
N LEU A 253 0.93 -7.40 -2.43
CA LEU A 253 1.09 -8.82 -2.69
C LEU A 253 2.57 -9.24 -2.60
N ALA A 254 3.48 -8.45 -3.20
CA ALA A 254 4.93 -8.67 -3.10
C ALA A 254 5.43 -8.55 -1.65
N PHE A 255 4.93 -7.58 -0.89
CA PHE A 255 5.29 -7.40 0.51
C PHE A 255 4.77 -8.55 1.39
N GLY A 256 3.53 -9.00 1.19
CA GLY A 256 2.98 -10.18 1.85
C GLY A 256 3.77 -11.45 1.53
N TYR A 257 4.19 -11.62 0.28
CA TYR A 257 5.06 -12.73 -0.14
C TYR A 257 6.40 -12.70 0.60
N TRP A 258 7.08 -11.54 0.61
CA TRP A 258 8.30 -11.38 1.39
C TRP A 258 8.07 -11.65 2.89
N ASN A 259 6.98 -11.14 3.45
CA ASN A 259 6.68 -11.38 4.87
C ASN A 259 6.52 -12.87 5.18
N LYS A 260 5.83 -13.61 4.30
CA LYS A 260 5.57 -15.03 4.48
C LYS A 260 6.81 -15.90 4.25
N PHE A 261 7.56 -15.64 3.18
CA PHE A 261 8.67 -16.49 2.73
C PHE A 261 10.06 -15.95 3.08
N LYS A 262 10.12 -14.74 3.62
CA LYS A 262 11.35 -14.01 4.00
C LYS A 262 12.38 -13.95 2.87
N CYS A 263 11.92 -13.83 1.64
CA CYS A 263 12.79 -13.72 0.47
C CYS A 263 12.27 -12.70 -0.53
N TYR A 264 13.21 -12.05 -1.20
CA TYR A 264 12.99 -11.32 -2.44
C TYR A 264 13.48 -12.18 -3.59
N ASP A 265 12.65 -12.36 -4.60
CA ASP A 265 12.96 -13.19 -5.77
C ASP A 265 12.28 -12.62 -7.02
N GLU A 266 12.24 -13.40 -8.09
CA GLU A 266 11.64 -13.02 -9.35
C GLU A 266 10.13 -12.70 -9.23
N PHE A 267 9.43 -13.36 -8.29
CA PHE A 267 8.02 -13.06 -8.07
C PHE A 267 7.82 -11.64 -7.52
N THR A 268 8.58 -11.25 -6.49
CA THR A 268 8.50 -9.90 -5.93
C THR A 268 8.91 -8.84 -6.96
N ARG A 269 9.89 -9.16 -7.82
CA ARG A 269 10.30 -8.31 -8.93
C ARG A 269 9.16 -8.11 -9.94
N CYS A 270 8.55 -9.18 -10.43
CA CYS A 270 7.44 -9.11 -11.39
C CYS A 270 6.25 -8.30 -10.85
N CYS A 271 5.85 -8.52 -9.59
CA CYS A 271 4.77 -7.76 -8.96
C CYS A 271 5.06 -6.27 -8.93
N THR A 272 6.29 -5.88 -8.58
CA THR A 272 6.65 -4.47 -8.43
C THR A 272 6.92 -3.79 -9.77
N GLU A 273 7.52 -4.47 -10.74
CA GLU A 273 7.63 -3.96 -12.11
C GLU A 273 6.24 -3.70 -12.70
N LYS A 274 5.30 -4.64 -12.57
CA LYS A 274 3.93 -4.48 -13.04
C LYS A 274 3.19 -3.37 -12.29
N SER A 275 3.40 -3.22 -10.98
CA SER A 275 2.85 -2.11 -10.20
C SER A 275 3.33 -0.76 -10.75
N LEU A 276 4.63 -0.63 -11.03
CA LEU A 276 5.24 0.62 -11.51
C LEU A 276 4.88 0.99 -12.95
N GLU A 277 4.38 0.05 -13.77
CA GLU A 277 3.79 0.36 -15.08
C GLU A 277 2.56 1.26 -14.96
N TYR A 278 1.74 1.07 -13.92
CA TYR A 278 0.47 1.76 -13.72
C TYR A 278 0.49 2.78 -12.58
N TYR A 279 1.46 2.69 -11.68
CA TYR A 279 1.69 3.67 -10.62
C TYR A 279 3.20 3.96 -10.50
N PRO A 280 3.76 4.76 -11.44
CA PRO A 280 5.21 4.98 -11.55
C PRO A 280 5.86 5.64 -10.33
N GLN A 281 5.09 6.43 -9.55
CA GLN A 281 5.58 7.15 -8.38
C GLN A 281 5.50 6.36 -7.08
N HIS A 282 5.06 5.09 -7.08
CA HIS A 282 4.80 4.31 -5.88
C HIS A 282 6.10 3.98 -5.11
N PRO A 283 6.38 4.63 -3.94
CA PRO A 283 7.65 4.44 -3.24
C PRO A 283 7.86 3.00 -2.77
N LYS A 284 6.83 2.38 -2.21
CA LYS A 284 6.89 0.99 -1.74
C LYS A 284 7.26 0.01 -2.84
N ALA A 285 6.70 0.17 -4.05
CA ALA A 285 7.04 -0.67 -5.18
C ALA A 285 8.50 -0.47 -5.62
N CYS A 286 9.00 0.77 -5.64
CA CYS A 286 10.41 1.05 -5.93
C CYS A 286 11.35 0.40 -4.90
N ILE A 287 11.01 0.50 -3.60
CA ILE A 287 11.82 -0.08 -2.51
C ILE A 287 11.87 -1.61 -2.64
N ILE A 288 10.72 -2.27 -2.82
CA ILE A 288 10.67 -3.74 -2.96
C ILE A 288 11.38 -4.19 -4.24
N LEU A 289 11.25 -3.45 -5.35
CA LEU A 289 11.98 -3.74 -6.58
C LEU A 289 13.48 -3.63 -6.37
N GLY A 290 13.97 -2.58 -5.70
CA GLY A 290 15.39 -2.45 -5.34
C GLY A 290 15.89 -3.66 -4.55
N LYS A 291 15.14 -4.08 -3.51
CA LYS A 291 15.49 -5.28 -2.73
C LYS A 291 15.48 -6.57 -3.56
N SER A 292 14.58 -6.68 -4.52
CA SER A 292 14.53 -7.83 -5.44
C SER A 292 15.72 -7.85 -6.40
N LEU A 293 16.15 -6.67 -6.87
CA LEU A 293 17.38 -6.53 -7.68
C LEU A 293 18.63 -6.86 -6.87
N ASP A 294 18.74 -6.37 -5.63
CA ASP A 294 19.87 -6.70 -4.73
C ASP A 294 19.96 -8.22 -4.49
N ALA A 295 18.82 -8.88 -4.28
CA ALA A 295 18.77 -10.34 -4.13
C ALA A 295 19.19 -11.07 -5.40
N ALA A 296 18.76 -10.59 -6.58
CA ALA A 296 19.17 -11.12 -7.87
C ALA A 296 20.66 -10.94 -8.11
N LEU A 297 21.23 -9.77 -7.75
CA LEU A 297 22.66 -9.48 -7.81
C LEU A 297 23.47 -10.46 -6.96
N VAL A 298 23.09 -10.62 -5.70
CA VAL A 298 23.78 -11.56 -4.77
C VAL A 298 23.72 -12.99 -5.30
N LYS A 299 22.58 -13.42 -5.87
CA LYS A 299 22.44 -14.74 -6.48
C LYS A 299 23.38 -14.90 -7.68
N HIS A 300 23.36 -13.94 -8.61
CA HIS A 300 24.20 -13.96 -9.79
C HIS A 300 25.70 -14.00 -9.44
N LEU A 301 26.15 -13.16 -8.51
CA LEU A 301 27.55 -13.15 -8.05
C LEU A 301 27.96 -14.50 -7.46
N LYS A 302 27.12 -15.15 -6.65
CA LYS A 302 27.41 -16.50 -6.12
C LYS A 302 27.55 -17.53 -7.23
N GLU A 303 26.64 -17.52 -8.21
CA GLU A 303 26.65 -18.45 -9.35
C GLU A 303 27.86 -18.22 -10.27
N ASN A 304 28.35 -16.99 -10.38
CA ASN A 304 29.49 -16.62 -11.21
C ASN A 304 30.84 -16.55 -10.46
N GLY A 305 30.93 -17.18 -9.28
CA GLY A 305 32.15 -17.20 -8.47
C GLY A 305 32.62 -15.84 -8.00
N TYR A 306 31.66 -14.91 -7.71
CA TYR A 306 31.87 -13.51 -7.27
C TYR A 306 32.64 -12.65 -8.30
N LYS A 307 32.52 -12.97 -9.59
CA LYS A 307 33.10 -12.16 -10.65
C LYS A 307 32.08 -11.19 -11.20
N GLU A 308 32.50 -9.95 -11.34
CA GLU A 308 31.71 -8.91 -12.01
C GLU A 308 31.69 -9.15 -13.52
N ASP A 309 30.51 -9.00 -14.11
CA ASP A 309 30.27 -9.09 -15.53
C ASP A 309 29.30 -8.01 -16.02
N ALA A 310 28.82 -8.10 -17.23
CA ALA A 310 27.86 -7.15 -17.79
C ALA A 310 26.50 -7.20 -17.06
N CYS A 311 26.06 -8.39 -16.63
CA CYS A 311 24.81 -8.56 -15.90
C CYS A 311 24.88 -7.93 -14.50
N THR A 312 25.99 -8.13 -13.77
CA THR A 312 26.26 -7.47 -12.49
C THR A 312 26.09 -5.95 -12.61
N ARG A 313 26.81 -5.33 -13.56
CA ARG A 313 26.76 -3.88 -13.79
C ARG A 313 25.37 -3.40 -14.18
N GLN A 314 24.61 -4.17 -14.94
CA GLN A 314 23.24 -3.81 -15.34
C GLN A 314 22.30 -3.81 -14.12
N ILE A 315 22.36 -4.81 -13.26
CA ILE A 315 21.50 -4.90 -12.06
C ILE A 315 21.84 -3.76 -11.10
N GLU A 316 23.12 -3.48 -10.87
CA GLU A 316 23.58 -2.34 -10.05
C GLU A 316 23.08 -1.01 -10.59
N ALA A 317 23.18 -0.79 -11.89
CA ALA A 317 22.68 0.42 -12.51
C ALA A 317 21.15 0.59 -12.37
N GLN A 318 20.40 -0.51 -12.47
CA GLN A 318 18.95 -0.49 -12.28
C GLN A 318 18.58 -0.17 -10.82
N SER A 319 19.26 -0.78 -9.84
CA SER A 319 19.04 -0.51 -8.42
C SER A 319 19.37 0.94 -8.07
N ALA A 320 20.50 1.45 -8.54
CA ALA A 320 20.90 2.84 -8.37
C ALA A 320 19.89 3.82 -8.99
N ALA A 321 19.38 3.54 -10.19
CA ALA A 321 18.40 4.37 -10.86
C ALA A 321 17.07 4.47 -10.08
N LEU A 322 16.64 3.41 -9.39
CA LEU A 322 15.46 3.43 -8.53
C LEU A 322 15.65 4.34 -7.32
N TYR A 323 16.81 4.29 -6.68
CA TYR A 323 17.15 5.16 -5.55
C TYR A 323 17.14 6.63 -5.97
N GLU A 324 17.83 6.96 -7.08
CA GLU A 324 17.84 8.31 -7.62
C GLU A 324 16.44 8.80 -8.02
N LYS A 325 15.60 7.91 -8.57
CA LYS A 325 14.19 8.20 -8.85
C LYS A 325 13.42 8.56 -7.58
N LEU A 326 13.53 7.78 -6.51
CA LEU A 326 12.85 8.05 -5.23
C LEU A 326 13.26 9.41 -4.67
N LYS A 327 14.57 9.70 -4.66
CA LYS A 327 15.12 10.97 -4.22
C LYS A 327 14.66 12.14 -5.11
N ALA A 328 14.62 11.94 -6.43
CA ALA A 328 14.10 12.92 -7.37
C ALA A 328 12.61 13.21 -7.17
N LEU A 329 11.83 12.23 -6.71
CA LEU A 329 10.42 12.39 -6.36
C LEU A 329 10.21 13.11 -5.02
N GLY A 330 11.24 13.29 -4.20
CA GLY A 330 11.13 13.89 -2.87
C GLY A 330 10.78 12.87 -1.79
N TRP A 331 10.99 11.57 -2.08
CA TRP A 331 10.90 10.57 -1.03
C TRP A 331 12.17 10.63 -0.16
N GLU A 332 11.97 10.62 1.13
CA GLU A 332 13.03 10.61 2.14
C GLU A 332 12.75 9.49 3.14
N ASP A 333 13.81 8.91 3.70
CA ASP A 333 13.66 8.01 4.84
C ASP A 333 13.06 8.78 6.01
N MET A 334 12.19 8.13 6.77
CA MET A 334 11.61 8.73 7.97
C MET A 334 12.74 9.16 8.93
N SER A 335 12.67 10.41 9.39
CA SER A 335 13.61 10.91 10.41
C SER A 335 13.46 10.13 11.72
N GLU A 336 14.55 9.99 12.51
CA GLU A 336 14.47 9.38 13.84
C GLU A 336 13.45 10.14 14.73
N GLU A 337 13.40 11.45 14.60
CA GLU A 337 12.48 12.31 15.36
C GLU A 337 11.01 12.01 15.00
N LEU A 338 10.69 11.86 13.71
CA LEU A 338 9.34 11.48 13.27
C LEU A 338 8.98 10.07 13.71
N HIS A 339 9.93 9.12 13.63
CA HIS A 339 9.73 7.76 14.09
C HIS A 339 9.37 7.73 15.59
N ASP A 340 10.17 8.39 16.45
CA ASP A 340 9.94 8.46 17.89
C ASP A 340 8.59 9.14 18.22
N LYS A 341 8.25 10.20 17.47
CA LYS A 341 6.96 10.89 17.59
C LYS A 341 5.77 9.97 17.30
N LEU A 342 5.85 9.16 16.24
CA LEU A 342 4.80 8.22 15.86
C LEU A 342 4.69 7.06 16.86
N GLU A 343 5.80 6.52 17.35
CA GLU A 343 5.82 5.49 18.38
C GLU A 343 5.18 5.99 19.68
N LYS A 344 5.55 7.18 20.11
CA LYS A 344 4.96 7.80 21.30
C LYS A 344 3.47 8.07 21.16
N GLY A 345 3.04 8.52 19.98
CA GLY A 345 1.61 8.69 19.66
C GLY A 345 0.82 7.37 19.74
N ASN A 346 1.40 6.26 19.27
CA ASN A 346 0.83 4.93 19.38
C ASN A 346 0.70 4.48 20.84
N GLU A 347 1.73 4.69 21.67
CA GLU A 347 1.69 4.35 23.10
C GLU A 347 0.63 5.16 23.86
N GLU A 348 0.50 6.44 23.57
CA GLU A 348 -0.52 7.31 24.17
C GLU A 348 -1.93 6.89 23.75
N GLY A 349 -2.13 6.59 22.47
CA GLY A 349 -3.39 6.10 21.92
C GLY A 349 -3.82 4.76 22.55
N MET A 350 -2.89 3.83 22.73
CA MET A 350 -3.15 2.55 23.41
C MET A 350 -3.64 2.77 24.85
N LYS A 351 -2.96 3.64 25.61
CA LYS A 351 -3.35 3.96 27.01
C LYS A 351 -4.75 4.59 27.08
N MET A 352 -5.11 5.46 26.12
CA MET A 352 -6.43 6.07 26.04
C MET A 352 -7.50 5.04 25.72
N GLN A 353 -7.23 4.09 24.82
CA GLN A 353 -8.17 3.04 24.45
C GLN A 353 -8.43 2.08 25.62
N GLU A 354 -7.40 1.69 26.38
CA GLU A 354 -7.52 0.88 27.59
C GLU A 354 -8.38 1.57 28.67
N ALA A 355 -8.16 2.87 28.87
CA ALA A 355 -8.93 3.65 29.86
C ALA A 355 -10.42 3.81 29.51
N THR A 356 -10.77 3.72 28.21
CA THR A 356 -12.18 3.81 27.76
C THR A 356 -12.90 2.47 27.77
N THR A 357 -12.19 1.37 27.92
CA THR A 357 -12.75 0.00 27.91
C THR A 357 -13.01 -0.54 29.34
N GLN A 358 -12.51 0.17 30.37
CA GLN A 358 -12.79 -0.08 31.79
C GLN A 358 -13.99 0.74 32.26
#